data_888a5d201b311da483d9d53a293edc5e
#
_entry.id   888a5d201b311da483d9d53a293edc5e
#
_cell.length_a   1.000
_cell.length_b   1.000
_cell.length_c   1.000
_cell.angle_alpha   90.00
_cell.angle_beta   90.00
_cell.angle_gamma   90.00
#
_symmetry.space_group_name_H-M   'P 1'
#
loop_
_entity.id
_entity.type
_entity.pdbx_description
1 polymer ?
#
loop_
_entity_poly.entity_id
_entity_poly.type
_entity_poly.pdbx_seq_one_letter_code
_entity_poly.pdbx_strand_id
1 'polypeptide(L)'
;EVIDYLWSIVDIAKNKNLNHKSQLVGNISRSLLLDDLDSFFYKSVCIPLIKYYRENNIIGKGGDPVSQNTLLGPKSKLVLNQFWVNYQYKTEFNPYHDHSGVYSFAIWLKIPYSWEEQKKLPLFIDISEGDIKVGNFQFEYTDSLGGIQNFSYRLSPENEGFMLFFPSKLRHCVYPFYESDEPRISIAGNISYLPV
;
A
#
# COMPACT_ATOMS: atom_id res chain seq x y z
N GLU A 1 10.98 7.99 14.98
CA GLU A 1 12.12 7.20 14.46
C GLU A 1 11.81 6.54 13.11
N VAL A 2 10.79 5.65 12.99
CA VAL A 2 10.47 5.02 11.68
C VAL A 2 9.98 6.04 10.65
N ILE A 3 9.05 6.90 11.01
CA ILE A 3 8.53 7.93 10.10
C ILE A 3 9.63 8.91 9.66
N ASP A 4 10.51 9.32 10.57
CA ASP A 4 11.64 10.22 10.25
C ASP A 4 12.61 9.53 9.28
N TYR A 5 12.87 8.24 9.49
CA TYR A 5 13.66 7.43 8.56
C TYR A 5 12.99 7.37 7.18
N LEU A 6 11.69 7.10 7.10
CA LEU A 6 10.97 7.04 5.83
C LEU A 6 11.04 8.37 5.08
N TRP A 7 10.89 9.51 5.76
CA TRP A 7 11.08 10.82 5.15
C TRP A 7 12.51 11.01 4.65
N SER A 8 13.51 10.57 5.39
CA SER A 8 14.92 10.72 4.98
C SER A 8 15.23 9.97 3.69
N ILE A 9 14.77 8.71 3.53
CA ILE A 9 14.99 7.94 2.30
C ILE A 9 14.15 8.48 1.12
N VAL A 10 12.98 9.06 1.38
CA VAL A 10 12.18 9.76 0.37
C VAL A 10 12.95 10.97 -0.18
N ASP A 11 13.59 11.75 0.68
CA ASP A 11 14.37 12.91 0.25
C ASP A 11 15.64 12.49 -0.53
N ILE A 12 16.28 11.40 -0.15
CA ILE A 12 17.38 10.81 -0.92
C ILE A 12 16.89 10.39 -2.33
N ALA A 13 15.73 9.71 -2.42
CA ALA A 13 15.16 9.27 -3.68
C ALA A 13 14.77 10.45 -4.59
N LYS A 14 14.24 11.53 -4.01
CA LYS A 14 13.97 12.79 -4.77
C LYS A 14 15.23 13.36 -5.40
N ASN A 15 16.30 13.46 -4.61
CA ASN A 15 17.57 14.04 -5.07
C ASN A 15 18.23 13.19 -6.17
N LYS A 16 18.09 11.87 -6.10
CA LYS A 16 18.61 10.92 -7.10
C LYS A 16 17.69 10.74 -8.30
N ASN A 17 16.45 11.25 -8.25
CA ASN A 17 15.40 11.09 -9.26
C ASN A 17 15.19 9.62 -9.71
N LEU A 18 15.08 8.71 -8.77
CA LEU A 18 14.95 7.26 -9.01
C LEU A 18 13.53 6.91 -9.47
N ASN A 19 13.23 7.14 -10.75
CA ASN A 19 11.91 6.94 -11.32
C ASN A 19 11.46 5.47 -11.25
N HIS A 20 10.24 5.23 -10.73
CA HIS A 20 9.61 3.90 -10.61
C HIS A 20 8.27 3.79 -11.36
N LYS A 21 7.82 4.85 -12.01
CA LYS A 21 6.48 4.93 -12.64
C LYS A 21 6.19 3.80 -13.63
N SER A 22 7.17 3.34 -14.40
CA SER A 22 6.99 2.29 -15.41
C SER A 22 6.65 0.92 -14.82
N GLN A 23 6.80 0.73 -13.53
CA GLN A 23 6.50 -0.51 -12.81
C GLN A 23 5.11 -0.50 -12.15
N LEU A 24 4.37 0.62 -12.24
CA LEU A 24 3.08 0.79 -11.60
C LEU A 24 1.93 0.62 -12.58
N VAL A 25 0.84 0.04 -12.09
CA VAL A 25 -0.41 -0.14 -12.87
C VAL A 25 -1.24 1.15 -12.91
N GLY A 26 -1.01 2.10 -12.00
CA GLY A 26 -1.87 3.24 -11.77
C GLY A 26 -1.60 4.48 -12.62
N ASN A 27 -2.59 5.35 -12.69
CA ASN A 27 -2.49 6.69 -13.25
C ASN A 27 -1.92 7.66 -12.21
N ILE A 28 -0.71 7.38 -11.73
CA ILE A 28 0.04 8.25 -10.81
C ILE A 28 1.20 8.84 -11.58
N SER A 29 1.30 10.17 -11.60
CA SER A 29 2.29 10.89 -12.41
C SER A 29 3.70 10.72 -11.89
N ARG A 30 3.89 10.57 -10.57
CA ARG A 30 5.22 10.50 -9.95
C ARG A 30 5.31 9.37 -8.94
N SER A 31 6.29 8.48 -9.16
CA SER A 31 6.71 7.44 -8.21
C SER A 31 8.22 7.30 -8.24
N LEU A 32 8.84 7.10 -7.07
CA LEU A 32 10.28 6.95 -6.93
C LEU A 32 10.61 5.66 -6.20
N LEU A 33 11.64 4.95 -6.66
CA LEU A 33 12.20 3.80 -5.96
C LEU A 33 12.89 4.26 -4.67
N LEU A 34 12.67 3.53 -3.60
CA LEU A 34 13.34 3.72 -2.32
C LEU A 34 14.40 2.64 -2.09
N ASP A 35 15.43 3.01 -1.36
CA ASP A 35 16.46 2.10 -0.88
C ASP A 35 16.34 1.99 0.66
N ASP A 36 16.18 0.75 1.16
CA ASP A 36 16.12 0.49 2.60
C ASP A 36 17.53 0.38 3.16
N LEU A 37 18.09 1.52 3.49
CA LEU A 37 19.47 1.62 4.00
C LEU A 37 19.66 0.71 5.23
N ASP A 38 20.71 -0.11 5.20
CA ASP A 38 21.05 -1.10 6.23
C ASP A 38 19.90 -2.09 6.55
N SER A 39 18.90 -2.18 5.68
CA SER A 39 17.67 -2.93 5.90
C SER A 39 16.95 -2.52 7.19
N PHE A 40 16.98 -1.24 7.53
CA PHE A 40 16.40 -0.73 8.76
C PHE A 40 14.90 -0.95 8.83
N PHE A 41 14.17 -0.54 7.80
CA PHE A 41 12.71 -0.69 7.75
C PHE A 41 12.31 -2.18 7.73
N TYR A 42 12.99 -2.98 6.92
CA TYR A 42 12.73 -4.42 6.87
C TYR A 42 12.91 -5.10 8.24
N LYS A 43 14.02 -4.80 8.94
CA LYS A 43 14.30 -5.39 10.25
C LYS A 43 13.37 -4.89 11.35
N SER A 44 13.11 -3.58 11.38
CA SER A 44 12.37 -2.92 12.46
C SER A 44 10.86 -3.03 12.33
N VAL A 45 10.33 -3.18 11.11
CA VAL A 45 8.89 -3.17 10.83
C VAL A 45 8.43 -4.46 10.17
N CYS A 46 9.02 -4.84 9.03
CA CYS A 46 8.52 -5.97 8.25
C CYS A 46 8.67 -7.30 8.97
N ILE A 47 9.84 -7.59 9.56
CA ILE A 47 10.09 -8.85 10.28
C ILE A 47 9.10 -9.04 11.46
N PRO A 48 8.89 -8.05 12.35
CA PRO A 48 7.89 -8.16 13.41
C PRO A 48 6.46 -8.43 12.90
N LEU A 49 6.04 -7.76 11.81
CA LEU A 49 4.73 -7.96 11.23
C LEU A 49 4.57 -9.35 10.60
N ILE A 50 5.57 -9.83 9.87
CA ILE A 50 5.57 -11.20 9.33
C ILE A 50 5.44 -12.21 10.46
N LYS A 51 6.20 -12.04 11.55
CA LYS A 51 6.13 -12.90 12.73
C LYS A 51 4.72 -12.89 13.33
N TYR A 52 4.14 -11.70 13.51
CA TYR A 52 2.79 -11.53 14.03
C TYR A 52 1.74 -12.27 13.17
N TYR A 53 1.82 -12.14 11.82
CA TYR A 53 0.94 -12.83 10.89
C TYR A 53 1.02 -14.35 11.02
N ARG A 54 2.23 -14.89 11.09
CA ARG A 54 2.48 -16.33 11.23
C ARG A 54 1.98 -16.89 12.56
N GLU A 55 2.23 -16.19 13.66
CA GLU A 55 1.86 -16.62 15.01
C GLU A 55 0.34 -16.56 15.23
N ASN A 56 -0.35 -15.62 14.61
CA ASN A 56 -1.80 -15.46 14.79
C ASN A 56 -2.63 -16.20 13.74
N ASN A 57 -2.01 -17.00 12.89
CA ASN A 57 -2.68 -17.78 11.83
C ASN A 57 -3.68 -16.97 10.99
N ILE A 58 -3.37 -15.71 10.73
CA ILE A 58 -4.25 -14.79 9.99
C ILE A 58 -4.60 -15.34 8.60
N ILE A 59 -3.76 -16.23 8.05
CA ILE A 59 -3.91 -16.81 6.71
C ILE A 59 -4.16 -18.33 6.77
N GLY A 60 -4.48 -18.87 7.95
CA GLY A 60 -4.73 -20.28 8.15
C GLY A 60 -3.50 -21.09 8.56
N LYS A 61 -3.71 -22.36 8.93
CA LYS A 61 -2.65 -23.28 9.35
C LYS A 61 -1.79 -23.63 8.12
N GLY A 62 -0.59 -23.14 8.03
CA GLY A 62 0.31 -23.59 6.98
C GLY A 62 1.31 -22.59 6.42
N GLY A 63 1.41 -21.40 6.96
CA GLY A 63 2.47 -20.50 6.58
C GLY A 63 2.05 -19.24 5.80
N ASP A 64 2.97 -18.72 5.04
CA ASP A 64 2.79 -17.48 4.30
C ASP A 64 1.87 -17.65 3.07
N PRO A 65 1.13 -16.61 2.65
CA PRO A 65 0.35 -16.63 1.42
C PRO A 65 1.26 -16.65 0.21
N VAL A 66 1.70 -17.83 -0.19
CA VAL A 66 2.69 -17.98 -1.27
C VAL A 66 2.01 -17.84 -2.63
N SER A 67 2.64 -17.13 -3.55
CA SER A 67 2.26 -17.12 -4.96
C SER A 67 2.33 -18.56 -5.52
N GLN A 68 1.33 -18.96 -6.28
CA GLN A 68 1.12 -20.35 -6.75
C GLN A 68 2.28 -21.00 -7.53
N ASN A 69 3.31 -20.26 -7.89
CA ASN A 69 4.40 -20.74 -8.75
C ASN A 69 5.79 -20.62 -8.09
N THR A 70 5.87 -20.50 -6.78
CA THR A 70 7.16 -20.34 -6.10
C THR A 70 7.63 -21.66 -5.53
N LEU A 71 8.70 -22.21 -6.09
CA LEU A 71 9.41 -23.35 -5.51
C LEU A 71 10.27 -22.85 -4.33
N LEU A 72 9.90 -23.23 -3.12
CA LEU A 72 10.63 -22.87 -1.90
C LEU A 72 11.56 -24.00 -1.47
N GLY A 73 12.82 -23.67 -1.23
CA GLY A 73 13.79 -24.56 -0.62
C GLY A 73 14.05 -24.19 0.85
N PRO A 74 14.77 -25.06 1.59
CA PRO A 74 15.05 -24.83 3.02
C PRO A 74 15.87 -23.56 3.31
N LYS A 75 16.49 -22.97 2.29
CA LYS A 75 17.28 -21.72 2.38
C LYS A 75 16.52 -20.49 1.87
N SER A 76 15.28 -20.64 1.39
CA SER A 76 14.48 -19.50 0.91
C SER A 76 14.22 -18.51 2.03
N LYS A 77 14.50 -17.23 1.78
CA LYS A 77 14.33 -16.14 2.74
C LYS A 77 13.38 -15.10 2.19
N LEU A 78 12.54 -14.57 3.06
CA LEU A 78 11.76 -13.37 2.76
C LEU A 78 12.67 -12.13 2.75
N VAL A 79 12.45 -11.27 1.78
CA VAL A 79 13.15 -9.98 1.64
C VAL A 79 12.17 -8.90 1.20
N LEU A 80 12.47 -7.66 1.54
CA LEU A 80 11.81 -6.49 0.96
C LEU A 80 12.34 -6.33 -0.48
N ASN A 81 11.53 -6.80 -1.45
CA ASN A 81 11.95 -6.92 -2.84
C ASN A 81 11.68 -5.65 -3.64
N GLN A 82 10.60 -4.94 -3.30
CA GLN A 82 10.22 -3.68 -3.93
C GLN A 82 9.84 -2.68 -2.84
N PHE A 83 10.29 -1.45 -2.99
CA PHE A 83 10.05 -0.38 -2.04
C PHE A 83 10.01 0.96 -2.77
N TRP A 84 8.90 1.69 -2.70
CA TRP A 84 8.71 2.92 -3.47
C TRP A 84 7.82 3.92 -2.76
N VAL A 85 7.92 5.21 -3.15
CA VAL A 85 7.04 6.28 -2.74
C VAL A 85 6.21 6.77 -3.93
N ASN A 86 4.92 6.97 -3.71
CA ASN A 86 3.96 7.54 -4.64
C ASN A 86 3.62 8.97 -4.24
N TYR A 87 3.60 9.87 -5.23
CA TYR A 87 3.03 11.21 -5.14
C TYR A 87 1.78 11.21 -6.00
N GLN A 88 0.64 10.98 -5.37
CA GLN A 88 -0.65 11.01 -6.04
C GLN A 88 -1.24 12.40 -5.94
N TYR A 89 -1.45 13.06 -7.08
CA TYR A 89 -2.14 14.33 -7.18
C TYR A 89 -3.66 14.14 -7.33
N LYS A 90 -4.41 15.24 -7.22
CA LYS A 90 -5.87 15.21 -7.42
C LYS A 90 -6.23 14.56 -8.77
N THR A 91 -7.35 13.84 -8.81
CA THR A 91 -7.85 13.06 -9.95
C THR A 91 -7.04 11.82 -10.34
N GLU A 92 -5.84 11.65 -9.83
CA GLU A 92 -5.04 10.45 -10.05
C GLU A 92 -5.56 9.28 -9.20
N PHE A 93 -5.38 8.05 -9.68
CA PHE A 93 -5.89 6.85 -9.02
C PHE A 93 -5.08 5.60 -9.38
N ASN A 94 -5.21 4.56 -8.56
CA ASN A 94 -4.79 3.20 -8.92
C ASN A 94 -6.04 2.33 -9.09
N PRO A 95 -6.24 1.70 -10.26
CA PRO A 95 -7.33 0.73 -10.46
C PRO A 95 -7.12 -0.51 -9.59
N TYR A 96 -8.11 -1.39 -9.56
CA TYR A 96 -7.97 -2.68 -8.88
C TYR A 96 -6.83 -3.50 -9.43
N HIS A 97 -5.91 -3.87 -8.55
CA HIS A 97 -4.73 -4.66 -8.85
C HIS A 97 -4.32 -5.51 -7.64
N ASP A 98 -3.42 -6.43 -7.85
CA ASP A 98 -2.69 -7.16 -6.83
C ASP A 98 -1.18 -7.09 -7.11
N HIS A 99 -0.38 -7.65 -6.21
CA HIS A 99 1.07 -7.70 -6.36
C HIS A 99 1.60 -9.12 -6.40
N SER A 100 2.80 -9.26 -6.97
CA SER A 100 3.61 -10.46 -6.81
C SER A 100 4.24 -10.48 -5.42
N GLY A 101 4.49 -11.68 -4.89
CA GLY A 101 5.13 -11.85 -3.59
C GLY A 101 4.24 -12.48 -2.55
N VAL A 102 4.58 -12.28 -1.29
CA VAL A 102 3.92 -12.86 -0.13
C VAL A 102 3.11 -11.82 0.62
N TYR A 103 3.74 -10.72 0.99
CA TYR A 103 3.12 -9.61 1.69
C TYR A 103 3.35 -8.30 0.95
N SER A 104 2.38 -7.40 1.05
CA SER A 104 2.46 -6.02 0.61
C SER A 104 2.08 -5.09 1.75
N PHE A 105 2.46 -3.84 1.62
CA PHE A 105 2.06 -2.80 2.57
C PHE A 105 1.88 -1.46 1.88
N ALA A 106 1.10 -0.59 2.53
CA ALA A 106 0.96 0.82 2.22
C ALA A 106 1.04 1.65 3.49
N ILE A 107 1.81 2.74 3.48
CA ILE A 107 1.97 3.69 4.60
C ILE A 107 1.67 5.09 4.06
N TRP A 108 0.84 5.85 4.76
CA TRP A 108 0.57 7.24 4.38
C TRP A 108 1.48 8.19 5.16
N LEU A 109 2.33 8.93 4.44
CA LEU A 109 3.20 9.95 5.03
C LEU A 109 2.57 11.33 5.02
N LYS A 110 1.68 11.61 4.03
CA LYS A 110 0.95 12.86 3.91
C LYS A 110 -0.41 12.61 3.25
N ILE A 111 -1.46 13.14 3.86
CA ILE A 111 -2.83 13.13 3.34
C ILE A 111 -3.33 14.57 3.31
N PRO A 112 -3.37 15.24 2.14
CA PRO A 112 -3.62 16.68 2.05
C PRO A 112 -5.11 17.03 1.98
N TYR A 113 -5.99 16.14 2.39
CA TYR A 113 -7.45 16.31 2.38
C TYR A 113 -8.10 15.58 3.55
N SER A 114 -9.29 16.00 3.95
CA SER A 114 -10.17 15.27 4.86
C SER A 114 -11.27 14.58 4.07
N TRP A 115 -11.53 13.29 4.34
CA TRP A 115 -12.63 12.57 3.71
C TRP A 115 -13.99 13.26 4.00
N GLU A 116 -14.16 13.83 5.19
CA GLU A 116 -15.36 14.55 5.60
C GLU A 116 -15.61 15.81 4.75
N GLU A 117 -14.56 16.47 4.28
CA GLU A 117 -14.70 17.61 3.36
C GLU A 117 -14.88 17.15 1.92
N GLN A 118 -14.15 16.11 1.50
CA GLN A 118 -14.30 15.55 0.15
C GLN A 118 -15.73 15.10 -0.15
N LYS A 119 -16.43 14.47 0.79
CA LYS A 119 -17.81 14.00 0.59
C LYS A 119 -18.84 15.10 0.40
N LYS A 120 -18.51 16.35 0.79
CA LYS A 120 -19.38 17.53 0.62
C LYS A 120 -19.28 18.18 -0.76
N LEU A 121 -18.34 17.72 -1.61
CA LEU A 121 -18.19 18.28 -2.94
C LEU A 121 -19.47 18.09 -3.77
N PRO A 122 -19.80 19.04 -4.67
CA PRO A 122 -21.00 18.96 -5.50
C PRO A 122 -21.17 17.64 -6.28
N LEU A 123 -20.06 16.99 -6.59
CA LEU A 123 -20.02 15.69 -7.27
C LEU A 123 -20.70 14.57 -6.48
N PHE A 124 -20.82 14.71 -5.15
CA PHE A 124 -21.35 13.66 -4.26
C PHE A 124 -22.69 14.03 -3.60
N ILE A 125 -23.33 15.11 -4.04
CA ILE A 125 -24.68 15.48 -3.59
C ILE A 125 -25.66 14.35 -3.96
N ASP A 126 -26.54 14.00 -3.03
CA ASP A 126 -27.55 12.93 -3.16
C ASP A 126 -27.01 11.52 -3.35
N ILE A 127 -25.70 11.32 -3.15
CA ILE A 127 -25.10 9.96 -3.10
C ILE A 127 -25.12 9.45 -1.66
N SER A 128 -25.53 8.17 -1.48
CA SER A 128 -25.47 7.51 -0.18
C SER A 128 -24.01 7.53 0.36
N GLU A 129 -23.84 7.88 1.61
CA GLU A 129 -22.50 7.97 2.23
C GLU A 129 -21.68 6.67 2.09
N GLY A 130 -22.35 5.51 2.12
CA GLY A 130 -21.70 4.21 1.92
C GLY A 130 -21.11 4.02 0.51
N ASP A 131 -21.65 4.76 -0.48
CA ASP A 131 -21.23 4.66 -1.88
C ASP A 131 -20.16 5.69 -2.26
N ILE A 132 -19.91 6.69 -1.40
CA ILE A 132 -18.87 7.70 -1.62
C ILE A 132 -17.50 7.07 -1.35
N LYS A 133 -16.69 6.95 -2.38
CA LYS A 133 -15.36 6.30 -2.33
C LYS A 133 -14.20 7.28 -2.48
N VAL A 134 -14.48 8.57 -2.59
CA VAL A 134 -13.47 9.60 -2.82
C VAL A 134 -12.33 9.53 -1.82
N GLY A 135 -11.10 9.56 -2.31
CA GLY A 135 -9.89 9.52 -1.50
C GLY A 135 -9.61 8.20 -0.78
N ASN A 136 -10.50 7.20 -0.88
CA ASN A 136 -10.36 5.96 -0.14
C ASN A 136 -9.24 5.07 -0.68
N PHE A 137 -8.72 4.23 0.22
CA PHE A 137 -8.06 2.98 -0.12
C PHE A 137 -9.07 1.84 0.10
N GLN A 138 -9.23 0.93 -0.86
CA GLN A 138 -10.23 -0.12 -0.78
C GLN A 138 -9.66 -1.49 -1.13
N PHE A 139 -9.96 -2.48 -0.29
CA PHE A 139 -9.77 -3.89 -0.60
C PHE A 139 -11.00 -4.50 -1.26
N GLU A 140 -10.77 -5.48 -2.13
CA GLU A 140 -11.79 -6.34 -2.72
C GLU A 140 -11.42 -7.81 -2.44
N TYR A 141 -12.38 -8.58 -1.98
CA TYR A 141 -12.20 -10.01 -1.69
C TYR A 141 -13.50 -10.79 -1.94
N THR A 142 -13.36 -12.10 -2.09
CA THR A 142 -14.49 -13.00 -2.25
C THR A 142 -14.85 -13.59 -0.88
N ASP A 143 -16.14 -13.52 -0.52
CA ASP A 143 -16.64 -14.17 0.69
C ASP A 143 -16.80 -15.69 0.52
N SER A 144 -17.18 -16.38 1.60
CA SER A 144 -17.36 -17.84 1.60
C SER A 144 -18.49 -18.34 0.71
N LEU A 145 -19.39 -17.46 0.27
CA LEU A 145 -20.49 -17.77 -0.65
C LEU A 145 -20.19 -17.43 -2.11
N GLY A 146 -18.98 -16.92 -2.39
CA GLY A 146 -18.56 -16.50 -3.72
C GLY A 146 -18.97 -15.06 -4.08
N GLY A 147 -19.53 -14.31 -3.16
CA GLY A 147 -19.88 -12.90 -3.35
C GLY A 147 -18.64 -12.01 -3.28
N ILE A 148 -18.61 -10.96 -4.14
CA ILE A 148 -17.56 -9.95 -4.09
C ILE A 148 -17.88 -8.95 -2.99
N GLN A 149 -16.96 -8.78 -2.05
CA GLN A 149 -17.04 -7.84 -0.95
C GLN A 149 -15.95 -6.79 -1.05
N ASN A 150 -16.25 -5.61 -0.49
CA ASN A 150 -15.33 -4.50 -0.46
C ASN A 150 -15.17 -3.97 0.97
N PHE A 151 -13.94 -3.60 1.34
CA PHE A 151 -13.65 -2.91 2.58
C PHE A 151 -12.85 -1.63 2.31
N SER A 152 -13.41 -0.47 2.68
CA SER A 152 -12.82 0.85 2.39
C SER A 152 -12.28 1.50 3.64
N TYR A 153 -11.09 2.08 3.51
CA TYR A 153 -10.50 2.99 4.48
C TYR A 153 -10.71 4.43 3.99
N ARG A 154 -11.47 5.19 4.76
CA ARG A 154 -11.67 6.62 4.56
C ARG A 154 -10.43 7.34 5.08
N LEU A 155 -9.69 7.98 4.19
CA LEU A 155 -8.41 8.59 4.52
C LEU A 155 -8.55 10.08 4.82
N SER A 156 -7.90 10.50 5.90
CA SER A 156 -7.81 11.88 6.37
C SER A 156 -6.45 12.10 7.05
N PRO A 157 -6.04 13.34 7.39
CA PRO A 157 -4.73 13.60 7.98
C PRO A 157 -4.44 12.81 9.27
N GLU A 158 -5.48 12.42 10.02
CA GLU A 158 -5.36 11.58 11.21
C GLU A 158 -4.81 10.19 10.94
N ASN A 159 -4.81 9.77 9.68
CA ASN A 159 -4.24 8.48 9.26
C ASN A 159 -2.78 8.59 8.79
N GLU A 160 -2.16 9.75 8.89
CA GLU A 160 -0.73 9.88 8.62
C GLU A 160 0.10 9.06 9.62
N GLY A 161 1.07 8.31 9.13
CA GLY A 161 1.84 7.35 9.90
C GLY A 161 1.20 5.96 10.04
N PHE A 162 -0.07 5.77 9.65
CA PHE A 162 -0.69 4.44 9.65
C PHE A 162 -0.18 3.58 8.49
N MET A 163 -0.15 2.28 8.75
CA MET A 163 0.29 1.25 7.81
C MET A 163 -0.78 0.18 7.66
N LEU A 164 -1.09 -0.21 6.43
CA LEU A 164 -1.74 -1.48 6.11
C LEU A 164 -0.68 -2.49 5.69
N PHE A 165 -0.76 -3.69 6.26
CA PHE A 165 0.09 -4.83 5.93
C PHE A 165 -0.81 -6.01 5.58
N PHE A 166 -0.68 -6.58 4.38
CA PHE A 166 -1.65 -7.52 3.83
C PHE A 166 -1.01 -8.52 2.86
N PRO A 167 -1.67 -9.66 2.59
CA PRO A 167 -1.23 -10.59 1.55
C PRO A 167 -1.15 -9.92 0.18
N SER A 168 -0.05 -10.11 -0.53
CA SER A 168 0.17 -9.44 -1.84
C SER A 168 -0.92 -9.71 -2.86
N LYS A 169 -1.62 -10.86 -2.77
CA LYS A 169 -2.72 -11.24 -3.66
C LYS A 169 -4.06 -10.62 -3.31
N LEU A 170 -4.17 -9.93 -2.17
CA LEU A 170 -5.39 -9.21 -1.83
C LEU A 170 -5.57 -8.01 -2.75
N ARG A 171 -6.60 -8.08 -3.59
CA ARG A 171 -6.90 -7.03 -4.56
C ARG A 171 -7.27 -5.73 -3.87
N HIS A 172 -6.74 -4.63 -4.38
CA HIS A 172 -6.99 -3.31 -3.82
C HIS A 172 -6.94 -2.22 -4.90
N CYS A 173 -7.57 -1.10 -4.60
CA CYS A 173 -7.54 0.10 -5.43
C CYS A 173 -7.38 1.34 -4.58
N VAL A 174 -7.04 2.44 -5.24
CA VAL A 174 -6.87 3.75 -4.59
C VAL A 174 -7.68 4.77 -5.37
N TYR A 175 -8.70 5.32 -4.72
CA TYR A 175 -9.60 6.29 -5.33
C TYR A 175 -8.96 7.68 -5.42
N PRO A 176 -9.35 8.47 -6.42
CA PRO A 176 -8.92 9.85 -6.54
C PRO A 176 -9.51 10.73 -5.43
N PHE A 177 -8.81 11.82 -5.13
CA PHE A 177 -9.32 12.95 -4.37
C PHE A 177 -9.34 14.21 -5.26
N TYR A 178 -10.02 15.28 -4.86
CA TYR A 178 -10.29 16.42 -5.74
C TYR A 178 -9.95 17.78 -5.14
N GLU A 179 -9.90 17.91 -3.81
CA GLU A 179 -9.94 19.20 -3.15
C GLU A 179 -8.58 19.87 -2.97
N SER A 180 -7.49 19.10 -2.98
CA SER A 180 -6.15 19.64 -2.73
C SER A 180 -5.27 19.57 -3.99
N ASP A 181 -4.46 20.61 -4.20
CA ASP A 181 -3.40 20.63 -5.20
C ASP A 181 -2.09 19.96 -4.69
N GLU A 182 -2.01 19.73 -3.37
CA GLU A 182 -0.90 19.03 -2.76
C GLU A 182 -1.03 17.50 -2.97
N PRO A 183 0.06 16.77 -3.18
CA PRO A 183 -0.01 15.34 -3.36
C PRO A 183 -0.26 14.59 -2.06
N ARG A 184 -1.06 13.52 -2.11
CA ARG A 184 -1.01 12.46 -1.13
C ARG A 184 0.30 11.69 -1.31
N ILE A 185 1.09 11.56 -0.25
CA ILE A 185 2.38 10.85 -0.28
C ILE A 185 2.21 9.54 0.48
N SER A 186 2.38 8.43 -0.24
CA SER A 186 2.32 7.10 0.35
C SER A 186 3.55 6.28 -0.03
N ILE A 187 4.04 5.48 0.91
CA ILE A 187 5.08 4.50 0.68
C ILE A 187 4.43 3.13 0.56
N ALA A 188 4.87 2.33 -0.40
CA ALA A 188 4.44 0.97 -0.57
C ALA A 188 5.62 0.04 -0.83
N GLY A 189 5.40 -1.26 -0.61
CA GLY A 189 6.42 -2.25 -0.88
C GLY A 189 5.88 -3.67 -0.90
N ASN A 190 6.69 -4.57 -1.46
CA ASN A 190 6.41 -5.98 -1.57
C ASN A 190 7.51 -6.81 -0.95
N ILE A 191 7.09 -7.82 -0.21
CA ILE A 191 7.96 -8.81 0.43
C ILE A 191 7.79 -10.13 -0.32
N SER A 192 8.91 -10.66 -0.82
CA SER A 192 8.95 -11.88 -1.62
C SER A 192 9.99 -12.85 -1.09
N TYR A 193 9.85 -14.13 -1.45
CA TYR A 193 10.94 -15.05 -1.29
C TYR A 193 12.00 -14.82 -2.35
N LEU A 194 13.28 -14.76 -1.94
CA LEU A 194 14.39 -14.89 -2.87
C LEU A 194 14.44 -16.33 -3.34
N PRO A 195 14.45 -16.57 -4.68
CA PRO A 195 14.81 -17.87 -5.22
C PRO A 195 16.23 -18.25 -4.78
N VAL A 196 16.43 -19.48 -4.46
CA VAL A 196 17.78 -20.03 -4.15
C VAL A 196 18.37 -20.58 -5.43
#